data_e8104f027634cddb1638274c6919240f
#
_entry.id   e8104f027634cddb1638274c6919240f
#
_cell.length_a   1.000
_cell.length_b   1.000
_cell.length_c   1.000
_cell.angle_alpha   90.00
_cell.angle_beta   90.00
_cell.angle_gamma   90.00
#
_symmetry.space_group_name_H-M   'P 1'
#
loop_
_entity.id
_entity.type
_entity.pdbx_description
1 polymer ?
#
loop_
_entity_poly.entity_id
_entity_poly.type
_entity_poly.pdbx_seq_one_letter_code
_entity_poly.pdbx_strand_id
1 'polypeptide(L)'
;MKTLIFAVLLIALGLQAVMAVTHSLKYFYTRSSGLKSFPEFVNLGMVDDQPFSYYDSVIRRETPKQDWMAENEGQEYWDDGTERSIFAEREFKASIDVAKQRFNQTGGVHIYQNMYGCEWDDQTGEVTGKYQFGYDGEDFIVLNMEMNRWIAPKPQAEISTNKWNNDRAKLEKLKNYLNQMCPYWLKKYVDYGRSYLMRTDLPSSPSSRSLPRLQSAATLQVSTPTEQRCSGGKMERRLMMVWSKERSSLTMMGPSR
;
A
#
# COMPACT_ATOMS: atom_id res chain seq x y z
N MET A 1 44.37 -31.04 16.69
CA MET A 1 43.03 -30.83 17.26
C MET A 1 42.73 -29.36 17.57
N LYS A 2 43.53 -28.65 18.37
CA LYS A 2 43.25 -27.23 18.72
C LYS A 2 43.19 -26.27 17.52
N THR A 3 44.06 -26.44 16.53
CA THR A 3 44.08 -25.65 15.29
C THR A 3 42.87 -25.88 14.40
N LEU A 4 42.33 -27.09 14.35
CA LEU A 4 41.13 -27.42 13.58
C LEU A 4 39.88 -26.80 14.22
N ILE A 5 39.80 -26.81 15.55
CA ILE A 5 38.70 -26.19 16.31
C ILE A 5 38.71 -24.67 16.12
N PHE A 6 39.88 -24.04 16.09
CA PHE A 6 40.02 -22.59 15.84
C PHE A 6 39.61 -22.22 14.41
N ALA A 7 39.95 -23.04 13.42
CA ALA A 7 39.55 -22.81 12.03
C ALA A 7 38.03 -22.97 11.84
N VAL A 8 37.40 -23.95 12.48
CA VAL A 8 35.94 -24.17 12.45
C VAL A 8 35.18 -23.01 13.15
N LEU A 9 35.72 -22.51 14.28
CA LEU A 9 35.19 -21.37 14.98
C LEU A 9 35.28 -20.06 14.16
N LEU A 10 36.39 -19.84 13.45
CA LEU A 10 36.53 -18.68 12.55
C LEU A 10 35.62 -18.77 11.35
N ILE A 11 35.38 -19.94 10.80
CA ILE A 11 34.40 -20.13 9.71
C ILE A 11 32.96 -19.94 10.22
N ALA A 12 32.63 -20.38 11.41
CA ALA A 12 31.33 -20.20 12.04
C ALA A 12 31.03 -18.71 12.39
N LEU A 13 32.06 -17.95 12.77
CA LEU A 13 31.96 -16.50 13.03
C LEU A 13 31.93 -15.66 11.74
N GLY A 14 32.43 -16.21 10.61
CA GLY A 14 32.39 -15.51 9.30
C GLY A 14 31.12 -15.70 8.50
N LEU A 15 30.26 -16.63 8.86
CA LEU A 15 28.94 -16.82 8.28
C LEU A 15 27.90 -15.99 9.03
N GLN A 16 28.04 -14.66 9.03
CA GLN A 16 26.88 -13.82 9.16
C GLN A 16 26.07 -14.02 7.87
N ALA A 17 25.02 -14.82 7.96
CA ALA A 17 24.04 -14.90 6.89
C ALA A 17 23.51 -13.48 6.70
N VAL A 18 23.99 -12.80 5.67
CA VAL A 18 23.40 -11.54 5.22
C VAL A 18 22.02 -11.95 4.72
N MET A 19 21.01 -11.69 5.54
CA MET A 19 19.61 -11.94 5.16
C MET A 19 19.26 -10.92 4.11
N ALA A 20 18.90 -11.40 2.90
CA ALA A 20 18.33 -10.54 1.87
C ALA A 20 17.08 -9.85 2.42
N VAL A 21 17.00 -8.52 2.28
CA VAL A 21 15.85 -7.73 2.68
C VAL A 21 15.17 -7.23 1.41
N THR A 22 13.90 -7.61 1.27
CA THR A 22 13.07 -7.09 0.17
C THR A 22 12.33 -5.85 0.66
N HIS A 23 12.70 -4.71 0.10
CA HIS A 23 12.02 -3.45 0.34
C HIS A 23 10.87 -3.25 -0.65
N SER A 24 9.86 -2.47 -0.25
CA SER A 24 8.69 -2.21 -1.09
C SER A 24 8.25 -0.74 -1.04
N LEU A 25 7.91 -0.18 -2.21
CA LEU A 25 7.21 1.09 -2.36
C LEU A 25 5.85 0.82 -2.97
N LYS A 26 4.78 1.18 -2.27
CA LYS A 26 3.40 0.93 -2.69
C LYS A 26 2.58 2.20 -2.55
N TYR A 27 1.75 2.49 -3.55
CA TYR A 27 0.73 3.53 -3.51
C TYR A 27 -0.65 2.92 -3.62
N PHE A 28 -1.56 3.38 -2.76
CA PHE A 28 -2.95 2.93 -2.71
C PHE A 28 -3.87 4.12 -2.94
N TYR A 29 -4.54 4.14 -4.06
CA TYR A 29 -5.57 5.12 -4.39
C TYR A 29 -6.93 4.48 -4.21
N THR A 30 -7.80 5.13 -3.46
CA THR A 30 -9.16 4.64 -3.19
C THR A 30 -10.17 5.72 -3.46
N ARG A 31 -11.11 5.47 -4.36
CA ARG A 31 -12.30 6.28 -4.56
C ARG A 31 -13.51 5.55 -4.02
N SER A 32 -14.28 6.20 -3.15
CA SER A 32 -15.58 5.71 -2.70
C SER A 32 -16.71 6.56 -3.28
N SER A 33 -17.86 5.94 -3.51
CA SER A 33 -19.12 6.63 -3.82
C SER A 33 -20.20 6.19 -2.84
N GLY A 34 -21.06 7.11 -2.41
CA GLY A 34 -22.17 6.80 -1.51
C GLY A 34 -21.80 6.61 -0.04
N LEU A 35 -20.54 6.76 0.35
CA LEU A 35 -20.05 6.57 1.72
C LEU A 35 -19.80 7.94 2.40
N LYS A 36 -20.74 8.41 3.22
CA LYS A 36 -20.67 9.75 3.84
C LYS A 36 -19.64 9.89 4.96
N SER A 37 -19.25 8.78 5.61
CA SER A 37 -18.32 8.76 6.75
C SER A 37 -16.86 8.60 6.35
N PHE A 38 -16.54 8.63 5.07
CA PHE A 38 -15.21 8.41 4.52
C PHE A 38 -14.92 9.45 3.42
N PRO A 39 -13.69 9.97 3.29
CA PRO A 39 -13.34 10.83 2.17
C PRO A 39 -13.64 10.15 0.83
N GLU A 40 -14.17 10.91 -0.13
CA GLU A 40 -14.48 10.35 -1.45
C GLU A 40 -13.24 9.83 -2.18
N PHE A 41 -12.07 10.42 -1.90
CA PHE A 41 -10.81 9.97 -2.48
C PHE A 41 -9.69 10.04 -1.44
N VAL A 42 -8.85 8.99 -1.41
CA VAL A 42 -7.65 8.88 -0.57
C VAL A 42 -6.50 8.35 -1.40
N ASN A 43 -5.31 8.91 -1.20
CA ASN A 43 -4.03 8.39 -1.65
C ASN A 43 -3.13 8.14 -0.45
N LEU A 44 -2.57 6.94 -0.34
CA LEU A 44 -1.65 6.52 0.71
C LEU A 44 -0.38 5.95 0.08
N GLY A 45 0.77 6.56 0.39
CA GLY A 45 2.08 6.03 0.03
C GLY A 45 2.68 5.24 1.19
N MET A 46 3.28 4.09 0.90
CA MET A 46 3.88 3.19 1.88
C MET A 46 5.27 2.72 1.44
N VAL A 47 6.21 2.71 2.38
CA VAL A 47 7.53 2.08 2.26
C VAL A 47 7.62 1.00 3.33
N ASP A 48 7.92 -0.24 2.93
CA ASP A 48 8.02 -1.41 3.82
C ASP A 48 6.81 -1.54 4.76
N ASP A 49 5.61 -1.35 4.18
CA ASP A 49 4.32 -1.34 4.88
C ASP A 49 4.17 -0.22 5.94
N GLN A 50 5.09 0.76 5.97
CA GLN A 50 4.96 1.96 6.79
C GLN A 50 4.41 3.12 5.97
N PRO A 51 3.30 3.77 6.38
CA PRO A 51 2.79 4.96 5.71
C PRO A 51 3.84 6.08 5.72
N PHE A 52 4.14 6.68 4.57
CA PHE A 52 5.04 7.83 4.48
C PHE A 52 4.40 9.09 3.92
N SER A 53 3.37 8.95 3.08
CA SER A 53 2.59 10.08 2.54
C SER A 53 1.10 9.80 2.59
N TYR A 54 0.31 10.86 2.68
CA TYR A 54 -1.15 10.79 2.74
C TYR A 54 -1.80 12.01 2.12
N TYR A 55 -2.82 11.77 1.30
CA TYR A 55 -3.73 12.77 0.75
C TYR A 55 -5.17 12.28 0.88
N ASP A 56 -6.11 13.18 1.13
CA ASP A 56 -7.54 12.91 0.98
C ASP A 56 -8.30 14.11 0.37
N SER A 57 -9.51 13.83 -0.13
CA SER A 57 -10.36 14.82 -0.79
C SER A 57 -10.95 15.89 0.15
N VAL A 58 -10.81 15.76 1.47
CA VAL A 58 -11.24 16.74 2.47
C VAL A 58 -10.12 17.74 2.74
N ILE A 59 -8.91 17.23 3.05
CA ILE A 59 -7.72 18.06 3.32
C ILE A 59 -7.16 18.66 2.03
N ARG A 60 -7.24 17.93 0.91
CA ARG A 60 -6.77 18.29 -0.44
C ARG A 60 -5.30 18.74 -0.48
N ARG A 61 -4.49 18.14 0.37
CA ARG A 61 -3.06 18.38 0.46
C ARG A 61 -2.35 17.07 0.81
N GLU A 62 -1.24 16.79 0.11
CA GLU A 62 -0.37 15.67 0.46
C GLU A 62 0.51 16.06 1.65
N THR A 63 0.58 15.16 2.63
CA THR A 63 1.28 15.39 3.90
C THR A 63 2.18 14.22 4.24
N PRO A 64 3.36 14.47 4.85
CA PRO A 64 4.20 13.42 5.39
C PRO A 64 3.51 12.69 6.54
N LYS A 65 3.78 11.39 6.65
CA LYS A 65 3.34 10.52 7.75
C LYS A 65 4.50 10.03 8.60
N GLN A 66 5.71 10.38 8.23
CA GLN A 66 6.95 10.06 8.94
C GLN A 66 7.81 11.32 9.05
N ASP A 67 8.45 11.48 10.20
CA ASP A 67 9.34 12.63 10.44
C ASP A 67 10.52 12.63 9.46
N TRP A 68 11.06 11.45 9.15
CA TRP A 68 12.15 11.30 8.18
C TRP A 68 11.77 11.72 6.74
N MET A 69 10.48 11.71 6.37
CA MET A 69 10.04 12.30 5.10
C MET A 69 9.89 13.82 5.19
N ALA A 70 9.35 14.32 6.30
CA ALA A 70 9.18 15.76 6.50
C ALA A 70 10.53 16.49 6.56
N GLU A 71 11.57 15.85 7.10
CA GLU A 71 12.91 16.42 7.24
C GLU A 71 13.72 16.40 5.94
N ASN A 72 13.50 15.43 5.05
CA ASN A 72 14.31 15.21 3.86
C ASN A 72 13.67 15.75 2.56
N GLU A 73 12.35 15.95 2.51
CA GLU A 73 11.66 16.47 1.34
C GLU A 73 11.10 17.87 1.59
N GLY A 74 11.43 18.79 0.67
CA GLY A 74 11.00 20.18 0.74
C GLY A 74 9.55 20.40 0.31
N GLN A 75 9.09 21.65 0.41
CA GLN A 75 7.72 22.06 0.09
C GLN A 75 7.33 21.71 -1.37
N GLU A 76 8.24 21.89 -2.32
CA GLU A 76 8.01 21.59 -3.75
C GLU A 76 7.61 20.11 -3.96
N TYR A 77 8.25 19.18 -3.28
CA TYR A 77 7.88 17.76 -3.34
C TYR A 77 6.43 17.51 -2.91
N TRP A 78 5.99 18.16 -1.83
CA TRP A 78 4.62 18.02 -1.29
C TRP A 78 3.59 18.73 -2.15
N ASP A 79 3.95 19.85 -2.76
CA ASP A 79 3.08 20.57 -3.69
C ASP A 79 2.88 19.77 -4.98
N ASP A 80 3.94 19.22 -5.56
CA ASP A 80 3.88 18.31 -6.70
C ASP A 80 3.05 17.04 -6.39
N GLY A 81 3.22 16.47 -5.20
CA GLY A 81 2.42 15.34 -4.70
C GLY A 81 0.94 15.70 -4.63
N THR A 82 0.64 16.88 -4.12
CA THR A 82 -0.72 17.42 -4.03
C THR A 82 -1.37 17.56 -5.42
N GLU A 83 -0.66 18.13 -6.39
CA GLU A 83 -1.16 18.30 -7.76
C GLU A 83 -1.44 16.93 -8.42
N ARG A 84 -0.52 15.96 -8.27
CA ARG A 84 -0.71 14.59 -8.76
C ARG A 84 -1.95 13.94 -8.13
N SER A 85 -2.15 14.11 -6.82
CA SER A 85 -3.30 13.55 -6.11
C SER A 85 -4.62 14.20 -6.50
N ILE A 86 -4.66 15.52 -6.73
CA ILE A 86 -5.82 16.23 -7.26
C ILE A 86 -6.18 15.75 -8.68
N PHE A 87 -5.18 15.53 -9.52
CA PHE A 87 -5.40 14.97 -10.85
C PHE A 87 -5.99 13.57 -10.76
N ALA A 88 -5.39 12.69 -9.94
CA ALA A 88 -5.89 11.34 -9.72
C ALA A 88 -7.31 11.31 -9.13
N GLU A 89 -7.65 12.21 -8.21
CA GLU A 89 -9.02 12.36 -7.68
C GLU A 89 -10.07 12.55 -8.79
N ARG A 90 -9.76 13.36 -9.80
CA ARG A 90 -10.65 13.61 -10.96
C ARG A 90 -10.78 12.38 -11.85
N GLU A 91 -9.63 11.73 -12.16
CA GLU A 91 -9.60 10.51 -12.97
C GLU A 91 -10.37 9.36 -12.29
N PHE A 92 -10.23 9.21 -10.99
CA PHE A 92 -10.93 8.18 -10.22
C PHE A 92 -12.44 8.44 -10.12
N LYS A 93 -12.85 9.71 -10.06
CA LYS A 93 -14.26 10.09 -10.14
C LYS A 93 -14.88 9.61 -11.47
N ALA A 94 -14.23 9.89 -12.58
CA ALA A 94 -14.69 9.43 -13.88
C ALA A 94 -14.67 7.89 -13.99
N SER A 95 -13.62 7.25 -13.44
CA SER A 95 -13.45 5.79 -13.51
C SER A 95 -14.52 5.02 -12.74
N ILE A 96 -14.88 5.47 -11.53
CA ILE A 96 -15.95 4.81 -10.75
C ILE A 96 -17.32 4.98 -11.41
N ASP A 97 -17.59 6.13 -12.03
CA ASP A 97 -18.85 6.38 -12.75
C ASP A 97 -18.95 5.45 -13.99
N VAL A 98 -17.86 5.28 -14.72
CA VAL A 98 -17.77 4.33 -15.85
C VAL A 98 -17.95 2.88 -15.37
N ALA A 99 -17.31 2.49 -14.26
CA ALA A 99 -17.47 1.16 -13.70
C ALA A 99 -18.93 0.88 -13.33
N LYS A 100 -19.58 1.80 -12.58
CA LYS A 100 -21.00 1.70 -12.23
C LYS A 100 -21.90 1.50 -13.46
N GLN A 101 -21.69 2.28 -14.52
CA GLN A 101 -22.45 2.11 -15.78
C GLN A 101 -22.26 0.72 -16.38
N ARG A 102 -21.05 0.19 -16.43
CA ARG A 102 -20.75 -1.11 -17.01
C ARG A 102 -21.31 -2.29 -16.22
N PHE A 103 -21.47 -2.12 -14.92
CA PHE A 103 -22.10 -3.08 -14.02
C PHE A 103 -23.61 -2.86 -13.86
N ASN A 104 -24.22 -1.91 -14.62
CA ASN A 104 -25.64 -1.53 -14.53
C ASN A 104 -26.07 -1.14 -13.10
N GLN A 105 -25.19 -0.44 -12.37
CA GLN A 105 -25.42 0.01 -11.01
C GLN A 105 -25.89 1.48 -11.01
N THR A 106 -27.02 1.76 -10.34
CA THR A 106 -27.60 3.10 -10.28
C THR A 106 -27.43 3.80 -8.93
N GLY A 107 -27.14 3.05 -7.87
CA GLY A 107 -26.99 3.56 -6.50
C GLY A 107 -26.09 2.64 -5.69
N GLY A 108 -26.06 2.87 -4.37
CA GLY A 108 -25.26 2.06 -3.44
C GLY A 108 -23.89 2.64 -3.13
N VAL A 109 -23.16 1.92 -2.28
CA VAL A 109 -21.77 2.20 -1.94
C VAL A 109 -20.88 1.40 -2.88
N HIS A 110 -20.01 2.09 -3.61
CA HIS A 110 -19.05 1.46 -4.51
C HIS A 110 -17.65 1.97 -4.22
N ILE A 111 -16.64 1.11 -4.45
CA ILE A 111 -15.24 1.40 -4.20
C ILE A 111 -14.41 1.06 -5.45
N TYR A 112 -13.68 2.04 -5.97
CA TYR A 112 -12.70 1.88 -7.05
C TYR A 112 -11.30 2.11 -6.50
N GLN A 113 -10.42 1.14 -6.67
CA GLN A 113 -9.09 1.15 -6.07
C GLN A 113 -8.00 0.98 -7.13
N ASN A 114 -6.83 1.51 -6.83
CA ASN A 114 -5.60 1.22 -7.56
C ASN A 114 -4.49 0.96 -6.57
N MET A 115 -3.70 -0.08 -6.83
CA MET A 115 -2.43 -0.32 -6.17
C MET A 115 -1.33 -0.42 -7.21
N TYR A 116 -0.25 0.34 -7.03
CA TYR A 116 0.92 0.23 -7.87
C TYR A 116 2.19 0.48 -7.06
N GLY A 117 3.31 0.00 -7.59
CA GLY A 117 4.59 0.16 -6.95
C GLY A 117 5.60 -0.88 -7.38
N CYS A 118 6.66 -1.01 -6.59
CA CYS A 118 7.73 -1.96 -6.84
C CYS A 118 8.28 -2.56 -5.55
N GLU A 119 8.88 -3.73 -5.70
CA GLU A 119 9.68 -4.39 -4.69
C GLU A 119 11.13 -4.45 -5.20
N TRP A 120 12.08 -4.31 -4.30
CA TRP A 120 13.52 -4.36 -4.60
C TRP A 120 14.22 -5.21 -3.56
N ASP A 121 14.94 -6.23 -4.03
CA ASP A 121 15.81 -7.05 -3.21
C ASP A 121 17.20 -6.38 -3.12
N ASP A 122 17.65 -6.10 -1.90
CA ASP A 122 18.88 -5.33 -1.64
C ASP A 122 20.15 -6.10 -1.93
N GLN A 123 20.08 -7.44 -1.98
CA GLN A 123 21.23 -8.33 -2.25
C GLN A 123 21.38 -8.64 -3.74
N THR A 124 20.28 -9.03 -4.39
CA THR A 124 20.29 -9.43 -5.80
C THR A 124 20.14 -8.24 -6.74
N GLY A 125 19.58 -7.13 -6.24
CA GLY A 125 19.20 -5.98 -7.05
C GLY A 125 17.95 -6.22 -7.89
N GLU A 126 17.27 -7.36 -7.74
CA GLU A 126 16.05 -7.69 -8.47
C GLU A 126 14.94 -6.69 -8.16
N VAL A 127 14.21 -6.30 -9.21
CA VAL A 127 13.07 -5.37 -9.12
C VAL A 127 11.83 -6.02 -9.70
N THR A 128 10.73 -5.98 -8.94
CA THR A 128 9.42 -6.45 -9.39
C THR A 128 8.41 -5.32 -9.32
N GLY A 129 7.84 -4.93 -10.47
CA GLY A 129 6.79 -3.91 -10.56
C GLY A 129 5.40 -4.53 -10.51
N LYS A 130 4.45 -3.84 -9.87
CA LYS A 130 3.03 -4.21 -9.82
C LYS A 130 2.16 -3.00 -10.14
N TYR A 131 1.05 -3.25 -10.88
CA TYR A 131 0.04 -2.23 -11.13
C TYR A 131 -1.31 -2.89 -11.36
N GLN A 132 -2.30 -2.57 -10.54
CA GLN A 132 -3.62 -3.19 -10.64
C GLN A 132 -4.72 -2.25 -10.15
N PHE A 133 -5.92 -2.47 -10.69
CA PHE A 133 -7.15 -1.81 -10.26
C PHE A 133 -8.12 -2.85 -9.72
N GLY A 134 -8.84 -2.46 -8.67
CA GLY A 134 -9.95 -3.21 -8.08
C GLY A 134 -11.25 -2.44 -8.17
N TYR A 135 -12.36 -3.16 -8.23
CA TYR A 135 -13.70 -2.60 -8.13
C TYR A 135 -14.57 -3.45 -7.22
N ASP A 136 -15.16 -2.82 -6.19
CA ASP A 136 -15.99 -3.47 -5.16
C ASP A 136 -15.33 -4.71 -4.51
N GLY A 137 -14.01 -4.64 -4.29
CA GLY A 137 -13.22 -5.67 -3.64
C GLY A 137 -12.74 -6.78 -4.56
N GLU A 138 -12.99 -6.72 -5.87
CA GLU A 138 -12.54 -7.71 -6.85
C GLU A 138 -11.54 -7.11 -7.84
N ASP A 139 -10.65 -7.95 -8.36
CA ASP A 139 -9.71 -7.56 -9.41
C ASP A 139 -10.46 -7.10 -10.66
N PHE A 140 -10.15 -5.91 -11.15
CA PHE A 140 -10.82 -5.30 -12.29
C PHE A 140 -9.92 -5.17 -13.52
N ILE A 141 -8.72 -4.61 -13.34
CA ILE A 141 -7.72 -4.47 -14.41
C ILE A 141 -6.34 -4.72 -13.79
N VAL A 142 -5.54 -5.58 -14.40
CA VAL A 142 -4.19 -5.93 -13.91
C VAL A 142 -3.18 -5.77 -15.02
N LEU A 143 -2.04 -5.14 -14.73
CA LEU A 143 -0.90 -5.10 -15.65
C LEU A 143 -0.09 -6.39 -15.53
N ASN A 144 -0.03 -7.16 -16.61
CA ASN A 144 0.92 -8.26 -16.73
C ASN A 144 2.25 -7.71 -17.25
N MET A 145 3.28 -7.72 -16.40
CA MET A 145 4.59 -7.15 -16.72
C MET A 145 5.37 -7.98 -17.74
N GLU A 146 5.21 -9.30 -17.73
CA GLU A 146 5.87 -10.21 -18.67
C GLU A 146 5.36 -10.02 -20.10
N MET A 147 4.02 -9.99 -20.24
CA MET A 147 3.37 -9.77 -21.54
C MET A 147 3.32 -8.29 -21.94
N ASN A 148 3.72 -7.37 -21.07
CA ASN A 148 3.61 -5.92 -21.23
C ASN A 148 2.23 -5.50 -21.75
N ARG A 149 1.17 -5.95 -21.05
CA ARG A 149 -0.21 -5.67 -21.42
C ARG A 149 -1.17 -5.69 -20.23
N TRP A 150 -2.24 -4.93 -20.35
CA TRP A 150 -3.36 -4.93 -19.41
C TRP A 150 -4.23 -6.16 -19.64
N ILE A 151 -4.63 -6.82 -18.55
CA ILE A 151 -5.53 -7.95 -18.50
C ILE A 151 -6.84 -7.51 -17.85
N ALA A 152 -7.96 -7.97 -18.38
CA ALA A 152 -9.30 -7.79 -17.85
C ALA A 152 -9.79 -9.07 -17.16
N PRO A 153 -9.75 -9.20 -15.83
CA PRO A 153 -10.35 -10.34 -15.13
C PRO A 153 -11.87 -10.40 -15.28
N LYS A 154 -12.49 -9.23 -15.54
CA LYS A 154 -13.94 -9.06 -15.72
C LYS A 154 -14.27 -8.56 -17.14
N PRO A 155 -15.35 -9.03 -17.78
CA PRO A 155 -15.79 -8.54 -19.10
C PRO A 155 -16.02 -7.01 -19.13
N GLN A 156 -16.49 -6.43 -18.01
CA GLN A 156 -16.73 -5.01 -17.88
C GLN A 156 -15.45 -4.16 -18.00
N ALA A 157 -14.27 -4.77 -17.83
CA ALA A 157 -12.97 -4.10 -17.96
C ALA A 157 -12.42 -4.15 -19.39
N GLU A 158 -12.93 -5.01 -20.28
CA GLU A 158 -12.37 -5.26 -21.62
C GLU A 158 -12.27 -4.00 -22.48
N ILE A 159 -13.24 -3.11 -22.46
CA ILE A 159 -13.22 -1.86 -23.22
C ILE A 159 -12.03 -0.99 -22.77
N SER A 160 -11.76 -0.91 -21.47
CA SER A 160 -10.64 -0.14 -20.94
C SER A 160 -9.31 -0.80 -21.30
N THR A 161 -9.16 -2.09 -21.08
CA THR A 161 -7.91 -2.81 -21.35
C THR A 161 -7.56 -2.79 -22.84
N ASN A 162 -8.54 -2.93 -23.73
CA ASN A 162 -8.35 -2.80 -25.18
C ASN A 162 -7.85 -1.40 -25.55
N LYS A 163 -8.49 -0.33 -25.02
CA LYS A 163 -8.02 1.05 -25.22
C LYS A 163 -6.61 1.27 -24.71
N TRP A 164 -6.31 0.80 -23.50
CA TRP A 164 -4.99 1.02 -22.88
C TRP A 164 -3.89 0.18 -23.52
N ASN A 165 -4.19 -1.03 -24.01
CA ASN A 165 -3.25 -1.87 -24.73
C ASN A 165 -2.89 -1.31 -26.12
N ASN A 166 -3.75 -0.48 -26.72
CA ASN A 166 -3.46 0.21 -27.97
C ASN A 166 -2.56 1.45 -27.77
N ASP A 167 -2.46 1.99 -26.57
CA ASP A 167 -1.56 3.10 -26.23
C ASP A 167 -0.18 2.57 -25.80
N ARG A 168 0.62 2.19 -26.78
CA ARG A 168 1.97 1.64 -26.58
C ARG A 168 2.89 2.61 -25.85
N ALA A 169 2.80 3.91 -26.16
CA ALA A 169 3.64 4.92 -25.52
C ALA A 169 3.36 5.01 -24.02
N LYS A 170 2.09 4.92 -23.62
CA LYS A 170 1.70 4.92 -22.20
C LYS A 170 2.16 3.65 -21.49
N LEU A 171 2.06 2.49 -22.14
CA LEU A 171 2.54 1.22 -21.59
C LEU A 171 4.07 1.26 -21.35
N GLU A 172 4.83 1.74 -22.30
CA GLU A 172 6.30 1.86 -22.16
C GLU A 172 6.70 2.86 -21.06
N LYS A 173 6.00 3.99 -20.96
CA LYS A 173 6.21 4.95 -19.84
C LYS A 173 5.94 4.30 -18.48
N LEU A 174 4.87 3.50 -18.39
CA LEU A 174 4.51 2.81 -17.16
C LEU A 174 5.53 1.73 -16.78
N LYS A 175 5.95 0.94 -17.77
CA LYS A 175 7.02 -0.05 -17.59
C LYS A 175 8.33 0.59 -17.12
N ASN A 176 8.72 1.70 -17.76
CA ASN A 176 9.90 2.46 -17.34
C ASN A 176 9.75 2.98 -15.90
N TYR A 177 8.56 3.50 -15.55
CA TYR A 177 8.30 3.93 -14.18
C TYR A 177 8.50 2.79 -13.19
N LEU A 178 7.87 1.63 -13.41
CA LEU A 178 7.90 0.49 -12.48
C LEU A 178 9.30 -0.12 -12.34
N ASN A 179 10.09 -0.16 -13.43
CA ASN A 179 11.39 -0.82 -13.45
C ASN A 179 12.58 0.11 -13.12
N GLN A 180 12.42 1.43 -13.27
CA GLN A 180 13.51 2.40 -13.11
C GLN A 180 13.19 3.47 -12.06
N MET A 181 12.10 4.20 -12.25
CA MET A 181 11.79 5.34 -11.38
C MET A 181 11.31 4.89 -9.99
N CYS A 182 10.47 3.85 -9.93
CA CYS A 182 9.97 3.34 -8.66
C CYS A 182 11.10 2.81 -7.76
N PRO A 183 12.01 1.93 -8.22
CA PRO A 183 13.14 1.50 -7.38
C PRO A 183 14.11 2.64 -7.04
N TYR A 184 14.27 3.65 -7.89
CA TYR A 184 15.04 4.84 -7.55
C TYR A 184 14.44 5.57 -6.32
N TRP A 185 13.13 5.83 -6.33
CA TRP A 185 12.43 6.44 -5.20
C TRP A 185 12.42 5.55 -3.98
N LEU A 186 12.20 4.24 -4.16
CA LEU A 186 12.23 3.26 -3.07
C LEU A 186 13.57 3.30 -2.32
N LYS A 187 14.69 3.22 -3.05
CA LYS A 187 16.04 3.29 -2.46
C LYS A 187 16.27 4.59 -1.70
N LYS A 188 15.84 5.72 -2.30
CA LYS A 188 15.91 7.04 -1.67
C LYS A 188 15.14 7.07 -0.34
N TYR A 189 13.91 6.56 -0.31
CA TYR A 189 13.10 6.56 0.90
C TYR A 189 13.58 5.57 1.96
N VAL A 190 14.10 4.41 1.55
CA VAL A 190 14.75 3.46 2.47
C VAL A 190 15.98 4.09 3.12
N ASP A 191 16.77 4.88 2.37
CA ASP A 191 17.89 5.62 2.93
C ASP A 191 17.44 6.67 3.95
N TYR A 192 16.40 7.43 3.66
CA TYR A 192 15.83 8.41 4.60
C TYR A 192 15.33 7.76 5.89
N GLY A 193 14.60 6.66 5.76
CA GLY A 193 14.00 5.94 6.87
C GLY A 193 14.87 4.84 7.48
N ARG A 194 16.14 4.68 7.08
CA ARG A 194 17.00 3.52 7.42
C ARG A 194 16.99 3.18 8.91
N SER A 195 17.20 4.16 9.77
CA SER A 195 17.24 3.96 11.22
C SER A 195 15.92 3.51 11.84
N TYR A 196 14.81 3.81 11.16
CA TYR A 196 13.45 3.43 11.56
C TYR A 196 13.03 2.09 10.96
N LEU A 197 13.23 1.91 9.66
CA LEU A 197 12.80 0.72 8.90
C LEU A 197 13.61 -0.53 9.26
N MET A 198 14.92 -0.36 9.62
CA MET A 198 15.80 -1.45 10.04
C MET A 198 15.65 -1.78 11.53
N ARG A 199 14.81 -1.07 12.27
CA ARG A 199 14.53 -1.40 13.66
C ARG A 199 13.63 -2.63 13.67
N THR A 200 14.22 -3.81 13.80
CA THR A 200 13.47 -5.00 14.17
C THR A 200 12.92 -4.74 15.57
N ASP A 201 11.65 -4.41 15.67
CA ASP A 201 10.97 -4.40 16.95
C ASP A 201 11.04 -5.82 17.52
N LEU A 202 11.99 -6.03 18.45
CA LEU A 202 11.89 -7.14 19.38
C LEU A 202 10.51 -7.00 20.03
N PRO A 203 9.64 -8.04 19.98
CA PRO A 203 8.35 -7.95 20.65
C PRO A 203 8.62 -7.54 22.09
N SER A 204 8.21 -6.32 22.44
CA SER A 204 8.31 -5.81 23.81
C SER A 204 7.54 -6.81 24.67
N SER A 205 8.25 -7.59 25.48
CA SER A 205 7.66 -8.43 26.52
C SER A 205 6.62 -7.59 27.24
N PRO A 206 5.38 -8.07 27.41
CA PRO A 206 4.38 -7.34 28.16
C PRO A 206 4.95 -7.16 29.59
N SER A 207 5.35 -5.95 29.90
CA SER A 207 5.70 -5.53 31.23
C SER A 207 4.51 -5.91 32.13
N SER A 208 4.74 -6.81 33.06
CA SER A 208 3.80 -7.24 34.08
C SER A 208 3.38 -6.04 34.94
N ARG A 209 2.43 -5.24 34.45
CA ARG A 209 1.71 -4.31 35.29
C ARG A 209 0.70 -5.12 36.10
N SER A 210 0.97 -5.21 37.40
CA SER A 210 0.06 -5.71 38.44
C SER A 210 -1.36 -5.20 38.19
N LEU A 211 -2.31 -6.15 38.05
CA LEU A 211 -3.74 -5.89 37.94
C LEU A 211 -4.23 -5.19 39.21
N PRO A 212 -4.97 -4.08 39.11
CA PRO A 212 -5.72 -3.57 40.23
C PRO A 212 -6.95 -4.49 40.46
N ARG A 213 -7.12 -4.87 41.72
CA ARG A 213 -8.22 -5.69 42.26
C ARG A 213 -9.57 -5.06 41.87
N LEU A 214 -10.42 -5.83 41.17
CA LEU A 214 -11.81 -5.49 40.89
C LEU A 214 -12.59 -5.38 42.17
N GLN A 215 -13.07 -4.18 42.51
CA GLN A 215 -14.23 -4.01 43.41
C GLN A 215 -15.46 -3.73 42.53
N SER A 216 -16.44 -4.58 42.78
CA SER A 216 -17.77 -4.57 42.17
C SER A 216 -18.57 -3.32 42.57
N ALA A 217 -19.12 -2.61 41.56
CA ALA A 217 -20.39 -1.91 41.72
C ALA A 217 -21.00 -1.64 40.33
N ALA A 218 -22.11 -2.27 40.09
CA ALA A 218 -22.96 -2.05 38.93
C ALA A 218 -23.67 -0.69 39.05
N THR A 219 -23.57 0.14 38.03
CA THR A 219 -24.57 1.18 37.74
C THR A 219 -24.59 1.42 36.23
N LEU A 220 -25.67 1.00 35.60
CA LEU A 220 -26.01 1.28 34.22
C LEU A 220 -26.32 2.78 34.06
N GLN A 221 -25.49 3.53 33.38
CA GLN A 221 -25.89 4.81 32.82
C GLN A 221 -25.75 4.73 31.28
N VAL A 222 -26.88 4.83 30.63
CA VAL A 222 -27.01 5.02 29.18
C VAL A 222 -26.56 6.44 28.90
N SER A 223 -25.39 6.58 28.26
CA SER A 223 -24.92 7.84 27.68
C SER A 223 -24.92 7.75 26.15
N THR A 224 -25.59 8.70 25.52
CA THR A 224 -25.64 8.99 24.10
C THR A 224 -24.24 9.02 23.46
N PRO A 225 -24.10 8.57 22.21
CA PRO A 225 -22.77 8.53 21.57
C PRO A 225 -22.31 9.95 21.20
N THR A 226 -21.31 10.42 21.90
CA THR A 226 -20.51 11.58 21.51
C THR A 226 -19.63 11.17 20.31
N GLU A 227 -19.66 11.96 19.27
CA GLU A 227 -18.82 11.86 18.07
C GLU A 227 -17.33 11.66 18.43
N GLN A 228 -16.86 10.42 18.33
CA GLN A 228 -15.43 10.13 18.46
C GLN A 228 -14.77 10.42 17.11
N ARG A 229 -14.03 11.53 17.03
CA ARG A 229 -13.07 11.81 15.97
C ARG A 229 -12.18 10.59 15.75
N CYS A 230 -12.36 9.89 14.63
CA CYS A 230 -11.50 8.79 14.24
C CYS A 230 -10.08 9.32 13.98
N SER A 231 -9.11 8.92 14.81
CA SER A 231 -7.70 9.17 14.54
C SER A 231 -7.26 8.45 13.27
N GLY A 232 -6.45 9.12 12.41
CA GLY A 232 -6.04 8.63 11.09
C GLY A 232 -5.53 7.18 11.05
N GLY A 233 -4.87 6.68 12.09
CA GLY A 233 -4.34 5.32 12.17
C GLY A 233 -5.38 4.18 12.18
N LYS A 234 -6.65 4.47 12.49
CA LYS A 234 -7.75 3.49 12.34
C LYS A 234 -8.25 3.40 10.90
N MET A 235 -8.15 4.48 10.17
CA MET A 235 -8.58 4.59 8.77
C MET A 235 -7.58 3.90 7.84
N GLU A 236 -6.29 4.11 8.05
CA GLU A 236 -5.20 3.47 7.31
C GLU A 236 -5.24 1.94 7.43
N ARG A 237 -5.48 1.41 8.64
CA ARG A 237 -5.65 -0.04 8.86
C ARG A 237 -6.89 -0.62 8.18
N ARG A 238 -7.99 0.14 8.05
CA ARG A 238 -9.18 -0.31 7.32
C ARG A 238 -8.95 -0.39 5.82
N LEU A 239 -8.22 0.56 5.23
CA LEU A 239 -7.83 0.52 3.81
C LEU A 239 -6.95 -0.69 3.51
N MET A 240 -5.97 -1.00 4.38
CA MET A 240 -5.13 -2.19 4.24
C MET A 240 -5.90 -3.50 4.42
N MET A 241 -6.87 -3.56 5.33
CA MET A 241 -7.66 -4.79 5.56
C MET A 241 -8.52 -5.19 4.36
N VAL A 242 -9.00 -4.26 3.55
CA VAL A 242 -9.74 -4.57 2.32
C VAL A 242 -8.81 -5.28 1.32
N TRP A 243 -7.54 -4.85 1.20
CA TRP A 243 -6.53 -5.47 0.33
C TRP A 243 -5.92 -6.77 0.89
N SER A 244 -5.79 -6.91 2.20
CA SER A 244 -5.16 -8.09 2.82
C SER A 244 -6.08 -9.31 2.89
N LYS A 245 -7.40 -9.10 2.98
CA LYS A 245 -8.38 -10.20 3.05
C LYS A 245 -8.43 -11.04 1.77
N GLU A 246 -8.14 -10.44 0.62
CA GLU A 246 -8.19 -11.13 -0.68
C GLU A 246 -6.94 -11.98 -0.96
N ARG A 247 -5.78 -11.58 -0.45
CA ARG A 247 -4.55 -12.37 -0.63
C ARG A 247 -4.64 -13.77 -0.01
N SER A 248 -5.42 -13.93 1.05
CA SER A 248 -5.63 -15.23 1.73
C SER A 248 -6.55 -16.19 0.95
N SER A 249 -7.42 -15.68 0.08
CA SER A 249 -8.32 -16.50 -0.74
C SER A 249 -7.67 -17.01 -2.05
N LEU A 250 -6.73 -16.25 -2.60
CA LEU A 250 -6.02 -16.62 -3.84
C LEU A 250 -4.95 -17.72 -3.65
N THR A 251 -4.43 -17.88 -2.43
CA THR A 251 -3.43 -18.92 -2.12
C THR A 251 -4.04 -20.32 -1.97
N MET A 252 -5.37 -20.44 -1.93
CA MET A 252 -6.07 -21.74 -1.75
C MET A 252 -6.51 -22.39 -3.07
N MET A 253 -6.33 -21.75 -4.23
CA MET A 253 -6.59 -22.37 -5.54
C MET A 253 -5.25 -22.78 -6.17
N GLY A 254 -4.72 -23.93 -5.74
CA GLY A 254 -3.65 -24.62 -6.44
C GLY A 254 -4.09 -25.06 -7.84
N PRO A 255 -3.16 -25.25 -8.80
CA PRO A 255 -3.51 -25.62 -10.15
C PRO A 255 -4.19 -27.00 -10.16
N SER A 256 -5.44 -27.05 -10.56
CA SER A 256 -6.11 -28.31 -10.92
C SER A 256 -5.48 -28.84 -12.20
N ARG A 257 -5.01 -30.07 -12.12
CA ARG A 257 -4.49 -30.86 -13.24
C ARG A 257 -5.57 -31.11 -14.29
#